data_eaf41107da0a4e74d4886ef921519f7a
#
_entry.id   eaf41107da0a4e74d4886ef921519f7a
#
_cell.length_a   1.000
_cell.length_b   1.000
_cell.length_c   1.000
_cell.angle_alpha   90.00
_cell.angle_beta   90.00
_cell.angle_gamma   90.00
#
_symmetry.space_group_name_H-M   'P 1'
#
loop_
_entity.id
_entity.type
_entity.pdbx_description
1 polymer ?
#
loop_
_entity_poly.entity_id
_entity_poly.type
_entity_poly.pdbx_seq_one_letter_code
_entity_poly.pdbx_strand_id
1 'polypeptide(L)'
;DPAVMPAKTILKMATENGAHLLGEEKSGVLKEGFKADLISINWRQPHLLATNNPVNTLLECVCGNDVSDSIVNGKLLMRNRQVLTLDEEKILWQAEKYFTSGEVSE
;
A
#
# COMPACT_ATOMS: atom_id res chain seq x y z
N ASP A 1 25.00 -8.56 0.19
CA ASP A 1 25.29 -8.13 -1.17
C ASP A 1 23.99 -7.90 -1.94
N PRO A 2 23.67 -6.65 -2.30
CA PRO A 2 22.43 -6.37 -3.02
C PRO A 2 22.33 -7.02 -4.39
N ALA A 3 23.45 -7.47 -4.94
CA ALA A 3 23.45 -8.18 -6.23
C ALA A 3 22.93 -9.61 -6.11
N VAL A 4 22.87 -10.18 -4.92
CA VAL A 4 22.38 -11.55 -4.71
C VAL A 4 20.89 -11.66 -5.02
N MET A 5 20.13 -10.61 -4.70
CA MET A 5 18.68 -10.59 -4.94
C MET A 5 18.30 -9.26 -5.61
N PRO A 6 18.23 -9.24 -6.94
CA PRO A 6 17.84 -8.00 -7.64
C PRO A 6 16.47 -7.48 -7.20
N ALA A 7 16.33 -6.18 -7.16
CA ALA A 7 15.10 -5.52 -6.71
C ALA A 7 13.87 -5.96 -7.51
N LYS A 8 14.02 -6.13 -8.83
CA LYS A 8 12.91 -6.59 -9.67
C LYS A 8 12.43 -7.99 -9.28
N THR A 9 13.34 -8.87 -8.88
CA THR A 9 13.00 -10.21 -8.43
C THR A 9 12.22 -10.16 -7.13
N ILE A 10 12.64 -9.33 -6.18
CA ILE A 10 11.94 -9.15 -4.91
C ILE A 10 10.53 -8.60 -5.17
N LEU A 11 10.40 -7.61 -6.03
CA LEU A 11 9.10 -7.03 -6.38
C LEU A 11 8.19 -8.08 -6.99
N LYS A 12 8.69 -8.91 -7.88
CA LYS A 12 7.94 -9.99 -8.51
C LYS A 12 7.46 -11.01 -7.46
N MET A 13 8.30 -11.33 -6.48
CA MET A 13 7.93 -12.23 -5.39
C MET A 13 6.80 -11.65 -4.55
N ALA A 14 6.82 -10.34 -4.31
CA ALA A 14 5.80 -9.66 -3.51
C ALA A 14 4.47 -9.47 -4.26
N THR A 15 4.47 -9.53 -5.56
CA THR A 15 3.28 -9.27 -6.38
C THR A 15 2.81 -10.52 -7.12
N GLU A 16 3.42 -10.82 -8.25
CA GLU A 16 2.99 -11.88 -9.16
C GLU A 16 3.13 -13.27 -8.54
N ASN A 17 4.29 -13.57 -7.98
CA ASN A 17 4.54 -14.90 -7.39
C ASN A 17 3.72 -15.09 -6.12
N GLY A 18 3.54 -14.04 -5.33
CA GLY A 18 2.67 -14.09 -4.14
C GLY A 18 1.22 -14.38 -4.50
N ALA A 19 0.72 -13.76 -5.56
CA ALA A 19 -0.63 -14.02 -6.04
C ALA A 19 -0.81 -15.47 -6.51
N HIS A 20 0.17 -15.99 -7.24
CA HIS A 20 0.14 -17.39 -7.70
C HIS A 20 0.14 -18.36 -6.51
N LEU A 21 0.92 -18.07 -5.49
CA LEU A 21 0.97 -18.90 -4.28
C LEU A 21 -0.39 -18.98 -3.59
N LEU A 22 -1.16 -17.90 -3.64
CA LEU A 22 -2.50 -17.86 -3.06
C LEU A 22 -3.57 -18.41 -3.99
N GLY A 23 -3.20 -18.89 -5.17
CA GLY A 23 -4.17 -19.39 -6.16
C GLY A 23 -4.83 -18.30 -6.99
N GLU A 24 -4.37 -17.07 -6.90
CA GLU A 24 -4.91 -15.94 -7.66
C GLU A 24 -4.21 -15.82 -9.02
N GLU A 25 -4.77 -16.44 -10.02
CA GLU A 25 -4.13 -16.50 -11.34
C GLU A 25 -4.21 -15.19 -12.13
N LYS A 26 -5.19 -14.34 -11.83
CA LYS A 26 -5.43 -13.08 -12.55
C LYS A 26 -5.18 -11.86 -11.68
N SER A 27 -4.21 -11.94 -10.82
CA SER A 27 -3.83 -10.86 -9.92
C SER A 27 -2.30 -10.74 -9.85
N GLY A 28 -1.81 -9.67 -9.24
CA GLY A 28 -0.38 -9.43 -9.04
C GLY A 28 0.31 -8.69 -10.19
N VAL A 29 -0.41 -8.42 -11.29
CA VAL A 29 0.12 -7.72 -12.46
C VAL A 29 -0.95 -6.78 -12.99
N LEU A 30 -0.56 -5.59 -13.42
CA LEU A 30 -1.45 -4.68 -14.13
C LEU A 30 -1.49 -5.09 -15.60
N LYS A 31 -2.52 -5.82 -15.95
CA LYS A 31 -2.64 -6.42 -17.27
C LYS A 31 -4.11 -6.54 -17.63
N GLU A 32 -4.42 -6.37 -18.91
CA GLU A 32 -5.77 -6.53 -19.44
C GLU A 32 -6.30 -7.93 -19.12
N GLY A 33 -7.53 -8.01 -18.64
CA GLY A 33 -8.14 -9.27 -18.23
C GLY A 33 -7.83 -9.69 -16.80
N PHE A 34 -6.92 -8.99 -16.12
CA PHE A 34 -6.56 -9.26 -14.73
C PHE A 34 -7.39 -8.39 -13.79
N LYS A 35 -7.44 -8.78 -12.52
CA LYS A 35 -8.14 -7.99 -11.50
C LYS A 35 -7.48 -6.62 -11.34
N ALA A 36 -8.28 -5.59 -11.17
CA ALA A 36 -7.79 -4.25 -10.93
C ALA A 36 -7.48 -4.08 -9.45
N ASP A 37 -6.37 -4.66 -9.01
CA ASP A 37 -5.83 -4.56 -7.66
C ASP A 37 -4.53 -3.75 -7.74
N LEU A 38 -4.57 -2.52 -7.31
CA LEU A 38 -3.41 -1.64 -7.42
C LEU A 38 -3.39 -0.57 -6.35
N ILE A 39 -2.22 -0.03 -6.13
CA ILE A 39 -2.01 1.13 -5.29
C ILE A 39 -1.30 2.21 -6.08
N SER A 40 -1.51 3.44 -5.68
CA SER A 40 -0.80 4.59 -6.21
C SER A 40 0.08 5.16 -5.09
N ILE A 41 1.32 5.47 -5.42
CA ILE A 41 2.27 5.99 -4.45
C ILE A 41 2.52 7.46 -4.75
N ASN A 42 2.40 8.29 -3.73
CA ASN A 42 2.78 9.69 -3.85
C ASN A 42 4.30 9.80 -3.85
N TRP A 43 4.88 9.86 -5.05
CA TRP A 43 6.34 9.88 -5.24
C TRP A 43 6.98 11.22 -4.89
N ARG A 44 6.17 12.25 -4.75
CA ARG A 44 6.66 13.60 -4.47
C ARG A 44 6.92 13.79 -2.97
N GLN A 45 7.84 12.99 -2.44
CA GLN A 45 8.25 13.01 -1.04
C GLN A 45 9.77 13.15 -0.98
N PRO A 46 10.32 13.89 -0.02
CA PRO A 46 11.78 14.09 0.06
C PRO A 46 12.57 12.79 0.10
N HIS A 47 12.08 11.79 0.80
CA HIS A 47 12.76 10.51 0.92
C HIS A 47 12.69 9.64 -0.34
N LEU A 48 11.90 10.04 -1.33
CA LEU A 48 11.72 9.29 -2.58
C LEU A 48 12.35 9.98 -3.79
N LEU A 49 12.64 11.27 -3.70
CA LEU A 49 13.08 12.05 -4.85
C LEU A 49 14.57 11.92 -5.17
N ALA A 50 15.38 11.47 -4.25
CA ALA A 50 16.84 11.48 -4.37
C ALA A 50 17.40 10.16 -4.87
N THR A 51 16.74 9.50 -5.83
CA THR A 51 17.19 8.21 -6.30
C THR A 51 17.08 8.09 -7.81
N ASN A 52 18.00 7.30 -8.39
CA ASN A 52 18.06 7.06 -9.83
C ASN A 52 17.36 5.78 -10.25
N ASN A 53 16.98 4.92 -9.29
CA ASN A 53 16.35 3.63 -9.60
C ASN A 53 15.03 3.51 -8.85
N PRO A 54 13.89 3.68 -9.56
CA PRO A 54 12.57 3.63 -8.90
C PRO A 54 12.26 2.30 -8.23
N VAL A 55 12.71 1.18 -8.80
CA VAL A 55 12.45 -0.13 -8.21
C VAL A 55 13.18 -0.30 -6.89
N ASN A 56 14.44 0.11 -6.82
CA ASN A 56 15.18 0.08 -5.56
C ASN A 56 14.57 1.02 -4.53
N THR A 57 14.13 2.20 -4.92
CA THR A 57 13.47 3.14 -4.05
C THR A 57 12.18 2.55 -3.49
N LEU A 58 11.40 1.90 -4.34
CA LEU A 58 10.15 1.24 -3.94
C LEU A 58 10.40 0.24 -2.82
N LEU A 59 11.46 -0.56 -2.91
CA LEU A 59 11.76 -1.58 -1.93
C LEU A 59 12.43 -1.06 -0.67
N GLU A 60 13.25 -0.02 -0.78
CA GLU A 60 14.11 0.44 0.32
C GLU A 60 13.56 1.64 1.07
N CYS A 61 12.83 2.53 0.39
CA CYS A 61 12.47 3.83 0.94
C CYS A 61 10.98 4.04 1.13
N VAL A 62 10.13 3.40 0.32
CA VAL A 62 8.68 3.60 0.39
C VAL A 62 8.11 2.93 1.64
N CYS A 63 7.26 3.64 2.34
CA CYS A 63 6.50 3.09 3.48
C CYS A 63 5.00 3.23 3.21
N GLY A 64 4.20 2.57 4.05
CA GLY A 64 2.75 2.54 3.86
C GLY A 64 2.10 3.91 3.75
N ASN A 65 2.64 4.90 4.45
CA ASN A 65 2.11 6.27 4.41
C ASN A 65 2.32 6.96 3.05
N ASP A 66 3.17 6.44 2.20
CA ASP A 66 3.39 6.98 0.86
C ASP A 66 2.33 6.54 -0.14
N VAL A 67 1.56 5.53 0.20
CA VAL A 67 0.44 5.05 -0.63
C VAL A 67 -0.69 6.06 -0.54
N SER A 68 -1.06 6.68 -1.65
CA SER A 68 -2.11 7.69 -1.69
C SER A 68 -3.48 7.10 -2.01
N ASP A 69 -3.54 6.14 -2.91
CA ASP A 69 -4.78 5.55 -3.40
C ASP A 69 -4.69 4.04 -3.39
N SER A 70 -5.83 3.39 -3.22
CA SER A 70 -5.91 1.93 -3.24
C SER A 70 -7.18 1.48 -3.95
N ILE A 71 -7.02 0.58 -4.91
CA ILE A 71 -8.11 -0.01 -5.68
C ILE A 71 -8.01 -1.51 -5.52
N VAL A 72 -9.12 -2.15 -5.15
CA VAL A 72 -9.19 -3.60 -5.03
C VAL A 72 -10.39 -4.09 -5.84
N ASN A 73 -10.12 -5.02 -6.74
CA ASN A 73 -11.11 -5.62 -7.63
C ASN A 73 -11.93 -4.54 -8.36
N GLY A 74 -11.23 -3.50 -8.83
CA GLY A 74 -11.82 -2.38 -9.55
C GLY A 74 -12.51 -1.35 -8.69
N LYS A 75 -12.59 -1.54 -7.39
CA LYS A 75 -13.26 -0.61 -6.47
C LYS A 75 -12.26 0.28 -5.77
N LEU A 76 -12.46 1.59 -5.88
CA LEU A 76 -11.64 2.58 -5.19
C LEU A 76 -11.95 2.56 -3.70
N LEU A 77 -10.98 2.15 -2.88
CA LEU A 77 -11.15 2.04 -1.43
C LEU A 77 -10.54 3.22 -0.67
N MET A 78 -9.50 3.81 -1.21
CA MET A 78 -8.82 4.96 -0.60
C MET A 78 -8.40 5.92 -1.70
N ARG A 79 -8.59 7.21 -1.46
CA ARG A 79 -8.18 8.27 -2.39
C ARG A 79 -7.53 9.39 -1.61
N ASN A 80 -6.33 9.78 -2.01
CA ASN A 80 -5.56 10.83 -1.33
C ASN A 80 -5.50 10.62 0.18
N ARG A 81 -5.20 9.38 0.59
CA ARG A 81 -5.11 8.98 1.99
C ARG A 81 -6.44 8.96 2.74
N GLN A 82 -7.55 9.17 2.07
CA GLN A 82 -8.86 9.12 2.68
C GLN A 82 -9.54 7.80 2.35
N VAL A 83 -9.82 6.99 3.37
CA VAL A 83 -10.52 5.72 3.20
C VAL A 83 -11.99 5.98 2.91
N LEU A 84 -12.48 5.45 1.81
CA LEU A 84 -13.84 5.71 1.33
C LEU A 84 -14.89 4.76 1.88
N THR A 85 -14.47 3.60 2.36
CA THR A 85 -15.37 2.56 2.88
C THR A 85 -15.69 2.73 4.36
N LEU A 86 -14.99 3.63 5.03
CA LEU A 86 -15.14 3.89 6.46
C LEU A 86 -15.26 5.40 6.69
N ASP A 87 -15.98 5.76 7.74
CA ASP A 87 -15.99 7.14 8.22
C ASP A 87 -14.85 7.30 9.23
N GLU A 88 -13.69 7.69 8.75
CA GLU A 88 -12.49 7.80 9.57
C GLU A 88 -12.64 8.84 10.69
N GLU A 89 -13.25 9.97 10.39
CA GLU A 89 -13.47 11.03 11.39
C GLU A 89 -14.32 10.53 12.54
N LYS A 90 -15.37 9.79 12.23
CA LYS A 90 -16.26 9.22 13.25
C LYS A 90 -15.51 8.20 14.09
N ILE A 91 -14.72 7.34 13.45
CA ILE A 91 -13.93 6.32 14.15
C ILE A 91 -12.92 6.97 15.08
N LEU A 92 -12.19 7.98 14.59
CA LEU A 92 -11.20 8.71 15.40
C LEU A 92 -11.88 9.42 16.56
N TRP A 93 -13.02 10.05 16.32
CA TRP A 93 -13.77 10.73 17.36
C TRP A 93 -14.21 9.76 18.46
N GLN A 94 -14.72 8.59 18.07
CA GLN A 94 -15.13 7.57 19.03
C GLN A 94 -13.95 7.02 19.82
N ALA A 95 -12.81 6.80 19.16
CA ALA A 95 -11.60 6.34 19.81
C ALA A 95 -11.08 7.37 20.82
N GLU A 96 -11.03 8.64 20.43
CA GLU A 96 -10.63 9.72 21.32
C GLU A 96 -11.54 9.81 22.53
N LYS A 97 -12.84 9.74 22.32
CA LYS A 97 -13.81 9.78 23.39
C LYS A 97 -13.62 8.62 24.37
N TYR A 98 -13.35 7.45 23.86
CA TYR A 98 -13.09 6.27 24.68
C TYR A 98 -11.86 6.47 25.57
N PHE A 99 -10.75 6.91 24.99
CA PHE A 99 -9.50 7.11 25.72
C PHE A 99 -9.54 8.29 26.67
N THR A 100 -10.32 9.33 26.39
CA THR A 100 -10.41 10.50 27.25
C THR A 100 -11.46 10.34 28.35
N SER A 101 -12.29 9.32 28.31
CA SER A 101 -13.35 9.10 29.30
C SER A 101 -12.83 8.60 30.65
N GLY A 102 -11.56 8.21 30.72
CA GLY A 102 -10.96 7.65 31.92
C GLY A 102 -11.19 6.15 32.08
N GLU A 103 -11.87 5.53 31.17
CA GLU A 103 -12.15 4.09 31.24
C GLU A 103 -10.94 3.22 31.02
N VAL A 104 -9.92 3.77 30.40
CA VAL A 104 -8.65 3.08 30.15
C VAL A 104 -7.54 3.56 31.03
N SER A 105 -7.81 4.39 32.01
CA SER A 105 -6.78 4.97 32.87
C SER A 105 -6.31 4.02 33.96
N GLU A 106 -6.83 2.86 33.98
CA GLU A 106 -6.46 1.84 34.94
C GLU A 106 -5.15 1.18 34.60
#